data_29170622f00b4b3a4d3a9f4430625d4e
#
_entry.id   29170622f00b4b3a4d3a9f4430625d4e
#
_cell.length_a   1.000
_cell.length_b   1.000
_cell.length_c   1.000
_cell.angle_alpha   90.00
_cell.angle_beta   90.00
_cell.angle_gamma   90.00
#
_symmetry.space_group_name_H-M   'P 1'
#
loop_
_entity.id
_entity.type
_entity.pdbx_description
1 polymer ?
#
loop_
_entity_poly.entity_id
_entity_poly.type
_entity_poly.pdbx_seq_one_letter_code
_entity_poly.pdbx_strand_id
1 'polypeptide(L)'
;MIKGIIFDWIGVLSAGTKGGVYSFSEKVLQKLKLSYKLGLVSLAGFGNEKRIRDIEESGLRSYFDSIIIDTTKKSKHYLKCMNEMALVPKQTLIVDDRIVMGVKIGNELGCQTCWIMEDNYSQENPNEENGEPTF
;
A
#
# COMPACT_ATOMS: atom_id res chain seq x y z
N MET A 1 -12.81 -11.79 7.93
CA MET A 1 -11.57 -11.60 8.72
C MET A 1 -10.44 -11.18 7.80
N ILE A 2 -9.74 -10.13 8.16
CA ILE A 2 -8.57 -9.67 7.41
C ILE A 2 -7.42 -10.65 7.60
N LYS A 3 -6.82 -11.07 6.49
CA LYS A 3 -5.68 -12.00 6.47
C LYS A 3 -4.43 -11.41 5.81
N GLY A 4 -4.58 -10.30 5.11
CA GLY A 4 -3.46 -9.63 4.47
C GLY A 4 -3.65 -8.14 4.39
N ILE A 5 -2.52 -7.43 4.28
CA ILE A 5 -2.47 -5.97 4.23
C ILE A 5 -1.61 -5.58 3.05
N ILE A 6 -2.12 -4.70 2.20
CA ILE A 6 -1.38 -4.15 1.07
C ILE A 6 -1.07 -2.69 1.37
N PHE A 7 0.22 -2.37 1.38
CA PHE A 7 0.73 -1.02 1.65
C PHE A 7 1.08 -0.29 0.37
N ASP A 8 0.89 1.04 0.39
CA ASP A 8 1.60 1.94 -0.51
C ASP A 8 3.02 2.20 0.04
N TRP A 9 3.89 2.75 -0.77
CA TRP A 9 5.28 3.02 -0.37
C TRP A 9 5.48 4.44 0.15
N ILE A 10 5.44 5.43 -0.74
CA ILE A 10 5.67 6.84 -0.36
C ILE A 10 4.47 7.39 0.41
N GLY A 11 4.72 8.00 1.56
CA GLY A 11 3.68 8.55 2.43
C GLY A 11 3.10 7.54 3.41
N VAL A 12 3.48 6.26 3.30
CA VAL A 12 3.01 5.18 4.20
C VAL A 12 4.18 4.51 4.90
N LEU A 13 5.16 4.02 4.16
CA LEU A 13 6.34 3.35 4.72
C LEU A 13 7.63 4.15 4.52
N SER A 14 7.65 5.07 3.56
CA SER A 14 8.82 5.85 3.19
C SER A 14 8.44 7.29 2.87
N ALA A 15 9.32 8.22 3.20
CA ALA A 15 9.18 9.63 2.82
C ALA A 15 9.75 9.91 1.41
N GLY A 16 10.18 8.87 0.70
CA GLY A 16 10.81 8.98 -0.61
C GLY A 16 12.32 8.89 -0.55
N THR A 17 12.99 9.07 -1.69
CA THR A 17 14.43 8.84 -1.82
C THR A 17 15.27 9.66 -0.84
N LYS A 18 14.92 10.94 -0.63
CA LYS A 18 15.67 11.83 0.26
C LYS A 18 15.37 11.58 1.74
N GLY A 19 14.14 11.21 2.05
CA GLY A 19 13.70 11.01 3.44
C GLY A 19 13.91 9.60 3.96
N GLY A 20 14.01 8.63 3.07
CA GLY A 20 14.14 7.22 3.42
C GLY A 20 12.90 6.65 4.09
N VAL A 21 13.01 5.43 4.60
CA VAL A 21 11.90 4.79 5.33
C VAL A 21 11.66 5.50 6.66
N TYR A 22 10.40 5.52 7.08
CA TYR A 22 10.06 6.08 8.39
C TYR A 22 10.64 5.19 9.49
N SER A 23 11.01 5.82 10.62
CA SER A 23 11.65 5.13 11.74
C SER A 23 10.80 3.99 12.33
N PHE A 24 9.48 4.06 12.18
CA PHE A 24 8.55 3.05 12.70
C PHE A 24 8.26 1.91 11.72
N SER A 25 8.61 2.06 10.44
CA SER A 25 8.13 1.16 9.38
C SER A 25 8.57 -0.28 9.59
N GLU A 26 9.83 -0.52 9.92
CA GLU A 26 10.31 -1.88 10.13
C GLU A 26 9.62 -2.59 11.29
N LYS A 27 9.46 -1.90 12.41
CA LYS A 27 8.78 -2.46 13.58
C LYS A 27 7.33 -2.82 13.30
N VAL A 28 6.64 -1.95 12.55
CA VAL A 28 5.25 -2.19 12.16
C VAL A 28 5.16 -3.44 11.28
N LEU A 29 6.02 -3.55 10.26
CA LEU A 29 6.01 -4.72 9.37
C LEU A 29 6.38 -6.00 10.12
N GLN A 30 7.36 -5.97 10.99
CA GLN A 30 7.75 -7.11 11.82
C GLN A 30 6.56 -7.61 12.64
N LYS A 31 5.85 -6.70 13.27
CA LYS A 31 4.70 -7.05 14.11
C LYS A 31 3.54 -7.60 13.30
N LEU A 32 3.20 -6.94 12.19
CA LEU A 32 2.07 -7.35 11.36
C LEU A 32 2.33 -8.68 10.65
N LYS A 33 3.56 -8.96 10.26
CA LYS A 33 3.90 -10.21 9.59
C LYS A 33 3.66 -11.46 10.45
N LEU A 34 3.59 -11.30 11.76
CA LEU A 34 3.26 -12.40 12.66
C LEU A 34 1.83 -12.92 12.44
N SER A 35 0.92 -12.07 11.96
CA SER A 35 -0.50 -12.39 11.84
C SER A 35 -1.08 -12.24 10.44
N TYR A 36 -0.38 -11.53 9.55
CA TYR A 36 -0.91 -11.17 8.24
C TYR A 36 0.11 -11.44 7.13
N LYS A 37 -0.39 -11.74 5.94
CA LYS A 37 0.41 -11.65 4.73
C LYS A 37 0.56 -10.17 4.37
N LEU A 38 1.72 -9.78 3.88
CA LEU A 38 2.01 -8.38 3.57
C LEU A 38 2.31 -8.21 2.08
N GLY A 39 1.65 -7.26 1.47
CA GLY A 39 1.84 -6.89 0.08
C GLY A 39 2.21 -5.42 -0.05
N LEU A 40 2.80 -5.09 -1.18
CA LEU A 40 3.15 -3.72 -1.55
C LEU A 40 2.69 -3.47 -2.98
N VAL A 41 1.93 -2.39 -3.19
CA VAL A 41 1.57 -1.90 -4.52
C VAL A 41 2.05 -0.46 -4.61
N SER A 42 3.03 -0.21 -5.46
CA SER A 42 3.71 1.08 -5.53
C SER A 42 3.67 1.69 -6.93
N LEU A 43 3.28 2.96 -6.98
CA LEU A 43 3.31 3.77 -8.19
C LEU A 43 4.72 4.37 -8.35
N ALA A 44 5.39 4.05 -9.45
CA ALA A 44 6.75 4.50 -9.74
C ALA A 44 6.75 5.58 -10.83
N GLY A 45 6.65 6.84 -10.42
CA GLY A 45 6.51 7.97 -11.35
C GLY A 45 7.70 8.18 -12.29
N PHE A 46 8.90 7.72 -11.93
CA PHE A 46 10.12 7.88 -12.73
C PHE A 46 10.68 6.56 -13.26
N GLY A 47 9.86 5.52 -13.28
CA GLY A 47 10.24 4.20 -13.75
C GLY A 47 10.42 3.18 -12.64
N ASN A 48 10.18 1.95 -12.99
CA ASN A 48 10.12 0.85 -12.02
C ASN A 48 11.48 0.55 -11.39
N GLU A 49 12.56 0.68 -12.14
CA GLU A 49 13.90 0.32 -11.68
C GLU A 49 14.34 1.09 -10.44
N LYS A 50 14.09 2.41 -10.44
CA LYS A 50 14.43 3.25 -9.29
C LYS A 50 13.65 2.82 -8.04
N ARG A 51 12.36 2.58 -8.17
CA ARG A 51 11.53 2.14 -7.07
C ARG A 51 11.95 0.76 -6.55
N ILE A 52 12.29 -0.15 -7.43
CA ILE A 52 12.81 -1.47 -7.06
C ILE A 52 14.08 -1.32 -6.22
N ARG A 53 15.01 -0.48 -6.66
CA ARG A 53 16.24 -0.22 -5.89
C ARG A 53 15.95 0.41 -4.53
N ASP A 54 15.07 1.39 -4.48
CA ASP A 54 14.69 2.05 -3.22
C ASP A 54 14.16 1.01 -2.20
N ILE A 55 13.33 0.10 -2.65
CA ILE A 55 12.76 -0.94 -1.80
C ILE A 55 13.83 -1.96 -1.37
N GLU A 56 14.68 -2.38 -2.29
CA GLU A 56 15.77 -3.31 -1.97
C GLU A 56 16.77 -2.71 -0.97
N GLU A 57 17.13 -1.46 -1.15
CA GLU A 57 18.07 -0.74 -0.28
C GLU A 57 17.46 -0.37 1.08
N SER A 58 16.13 -0.36 1.17
CA SER A 58 15.42 0.00 2.41
C SER A 58 15.58 -1.02 3.53
N GLY A 59 15.90 -2.27 3.20
CA GLY A 59 15.91 -3.37 4.15
C GLY A 59 14.51 -3.94 4.43
N LEU A 60 13.46 -3.44 3.79
CA LEU A 60 12.08 -3.87 4.06
C LEU A 60 11.55 -4.93 3.09
N ARG A 61 12.26 -5.17 1.99
CA ARG A 61 11.76 -6.06 0.92
C ARG A 61 11.35 -7.44 1.42
N SER A 62 12.12 -8.02 2.33
CA SER A 62 11.90 -9.38 2.82
C SER A 62 10.61 -9.54 3.64
N TYR A 63 10.01 -8.46 4.08
CA TYR A 63 8.74 -8.53 4.81
C TYR A 63 7.53 -8.77 3.91
N PHE A 64 7.67 -8.52 2.61
CA PHE A 64 6.55 -8.61 1.67
C PHE A 64 6.44 -9.96 1.00
N ASP A 65 5.23 -10.51 0.98
CA ASP A 65 4.88 -11.74 0.27
C ASP A 65 4.59 -11.47 -1.22
N SER A 66 4.22 -10.24 -1.57
CA SER A 66 4.01 -9.81 -2.95
C SER A 66 4.36 -8.32 -3.08
N ILE A 67 5.06 -7.97 -4.16
CA ILE A 67 5.42 -6.59 -4.49
C ILE A 67 5.03 -6.34 -5.95
N ILE A 68 4.16 -5.36 -6.17
CA ILE A 68 3.73 -4.91 -7.49
C ILE A 68 4.18 -3.47 -7.67
N ILE A 69 4.99 -3.21 -8.69
CA ILE A 69 5.48 -1.88 -9.02
C ILE A 69 5.15 -1.60 -10.47
N ASP A 70 4.51 -0.46 -10.73
CA ASP A 70 4.21 -0.03 -12.09
C ASP A 70 4.16 1.49 -12.17
N THR A 71 4.12 2.02 -13.36
CA THR A 71 3.97 3.45 -13.63
C THR A 71 2.52 3.90 -13.49
N THR A 72 1.58 2.98 -13.40
CA THR A 72 0.17 3.24 -13.09
C THR A 72 -0.25 2.40 -11.89
N LYS A 73 -1.37 2.79 -11.28
CA LYS A 73 -1.91 2.12 -10.10
C LYS A 73 -3.41 1.96 -10.29
N LYS A 74 -3.83 0.74 -10.58
CA LYS A 74 -5.21 0.39 -10.94
C LYS A 74 -5.66 -0.86 -10.19
N SER A 75 -6.95 -1.16 -10.25
CA SER A 75 -7.53 -2.35 -9.62
C SER A 75 -6.78 -3.64 -9.95
N LYS A 76 -6.34 -3.79 -11.20
CA LYS A 76 -5.60 -5.00 -11.63
C LYS A 76 -4.32 -5.25 -10.82
N HIS A 77 -3.65 -4.19 -10.37
CA HIS A 77 -2.43 -4.31 -9.58
C HIS A 77 -2.72 -4.87 -8.19
N TYR A 78 -3.79 -4.40 -7.57
CA TYR A 78 -4.21 -4.90 -6.26
C TYR A 78 -4.71 -6.33 -6.34
N LEU A 79 -5.48 -6.66 -7.38
CA LEU A 79 -5.95 -8.03 -7.61
C LEU A 79 -4.79 -9.00 -7.86
N LYS A 80 -3.79 -8.57 -8.61
CA LYS A 80 -2.56 -9.36 -8.82
C LYS A 80 -1.83 -9.61 -7.49
N CYS A 81 -1.67 -8.58 -6.69
CA CYS A 81 -1.04 -8.69 -5.37
C CYS A 81 -1.81 -9.68 -4.47
N MET A 82 -3.13 -9.54 -4.40
CA MET A 82 -3.97 -10.45 -3.64
C MET A 82 -3.85 -11.89 -4.14
N ASN A 83 -3.86 -12.09 -5.46
CA ASN A 83 -3.74 -13.41 -6.05
C ASN A 83 -2.41 -14.07 -5.69
N GLU A 84 -1.32 -13.31 -5.73
CA GLU A 84 0.01 -13.80 -5.33
C GLU A 84 0.06 -14.16 -3.85
N MET A 85 -0.74 -13.51 -3.02
CA MET A 85 -0.86 -13.81 -1.59
C MET A 85 -1.94 -14.85 -1.28
N ALA A 86 -2.63 -15.38 -2.29
CA ALA A 86 -3.76 -16.29 -2.15
C ALA A 86 -4.91 -15.69 -1.30
N LEU A 87 -5.21 -14.43 -1.51
CA LEU A 87 -6.26 -13.69 -0.81
C LEU A 87 -7.33 -13.17 -1.77
N VAL A 88 -8.50 -12.90 -1.21
CA VAL A 88 -9.61 -12.24 -1.91
C VAL A 88 -9.88 -10.87 -1.28
N PRO A 89 -10.61 -9.96 -1.96
CA PRO A 89 -10.83 -8.60 -1.43
C PRO A 89 -11.38 -8.54 -0.01
N LYS A 90 -12.33 -9.40 0.33
CA LYS A 90 -12.92 -9.42 1.69
C LYS A 90 -11.90 -9.73 2.80
N GLN A 91 -10.76 -10.30 2.45
CA GLN A 91 -9.70 -10.68 3.40
C GLN A 91 -8.57 -9.65 3.44
N THR A 92 -8.69 -8.56 2.70
CA THR A 92 -7.58 -7.63 2.45
C THR A 92 -7.89 -6.23 2.96
N LEU A 93 -6.91 -5.65 3.66
CA LEU A 93 -6.88 -4.24 4.03
C LEU A 93 -5.88 -3.53 3.13
N ILE A 94 -6.29 -2.42 2.53
CA ILE A 94 -5.41 -1.55 1.73
C ILE A 94 -5.09 -0.31 2.54
N VAL A 95 -3.80 0.02 2.66
CA VAL A 95 -3.29 1.19 3.39
C VAL A 95 -2.66 2.15 2.39
N ASP A 96 -3.19 3.36 2.27
CA ASP A 96 -2.69 4.38 1.36
C ASP A 96 -2.84 5.77 2.00
N ASP A 97 -2.01 6.71 1.58
CA ASP A 97 -2.12 8.13 1.95
C ASP A 97 -3.03 8.91 0.99
N ARG A 98 -3.49 8.27 -0.09
CA ARG A 98 -4.31 8.90 -1.12
C ARG A 98 -5.72 8.30 -1.19
N ILE A 99 -6.71 9.14 -0.91
CA ILE A 99 -8.13 8.74 -1.05
C ILE A 99 -8.47 8.44 -2.50
N VAL A 100 -7.98 9.26 -3.43
CA VAL A 100 -8.30 9.12 -4.87
C VAL A 100 -7.62 7.94 -5.54
N MET A 101 -6.77 7.20 -4.82
CA MET A 101 -6.06 6.04 -5.32
C MET A 101 -6.39 4.78 -4.53
N GLY A 102 -5.56 4.40 -3.56
CA GLY A 102 -5.72 3.14 -2.85
C GLY A 102 -7.04 3.00 -2.10
N VAL A 103 -7.52 4.07 -1.45
CA VAL A 103 -8.80 4.03 -0.75
C VAL A 103 -9.95 3.82 -1.74
N LYS A 104 -10.00 4.62 -2.80
CA LYS A 104 -11.02 4.48 -3.85
C LYS A 104 -11.00 3.08 -4.46
N ILE A 105 -9.84 2.62 -4.89
CA ILE A 105 -9.70 1.31 -5.53
C ILE A 105 -10.10 0.19 -4.55
N GLY A 106 -9.65 0.28 -3.31
CA GLY A 106 -10.01 -0.71 -2.29
C GLY A 106 -11.50 -0.79 -2.03
N ASN A 107 -12.15 0.38 -1.94
CA ASN A 107 -13.61 0.44 -1.78
C ASN A 107 -14.34 -0.19 -2.96
N GLU A 108 -13.90 0.09 -4.18
CA GLU A 108 -14.49 -0.48 -5.40
C GLU A 108 -14.33 -2.00 -5.47
N LEU A 109 -13.21 -2.52 -4.99
CA LEU A 109 -12.93 -3.95 -4.98
C LEU A 109 -13.62 -4.71 -3.82
N GLY A 110 -14.12 -4.00 -2.83
CA GLY A 110 -14.72 -4.61 -1.63
C GLY A 110 -13.70 -4.94 -0.54
N CYS A 111 -12.52 -4.32 -0.57
CA CYS A 111 -11.54 -4.41 0.49
C CYS A 111 -11.90 -3.48 1.65
N GLN A 112 -11.34 -3.73 2.84
CA GLN A 112 -11.24 -2.69 3.86
C GLN A 112 -10.12 -1.73 3.47
N THR A 113 -10.23 -0.48 3.91
CA THR A 113 -9.28 0.56 3.55
C THR A 113 -8.88 1.37 4.78
N CYS A 114 -7.60 1.79 4.80
CA CYS A 114 -7.05 2.67 5.84
C CYS A 114 -6.39 3.86 5.17
N TRP A 115 -6.84 5.05 5.51
CA TRP A 115 -6.28 6.30 4.99
C TRP A 115 -5.29 6.88 5.99
N ILE A 116 -4.04 6.97 5.56
CA ILE A 116 -3.00 7.64 6.34
C ILE A 116 -3.02 9.13 5.95
N MET A 117 -3.37 10.00 6.87
CA MET A 117 -3.44 11.44 6.65
C MET A 117 -2.03 12.04 6.69
N GLU A 118 -1.33 11.93 5.58
CA GLU A 118 0.00 12.49 5.39
C GLU A 118 -0.12 13.90 4.79
N ASP A 119 0.81 14.80 5.12
CA ASP A 119 0.70 16.24 4.80
C ASP A 119 0.46 16.54 3.31
N ASN A 120 1.06 15.76 2.41
CA ASN A 120 0.95 16.02 0.97
C ASN A 120 -0.47 15.84 0.43
N TYR A 121 -1.25 14.93 1.02
CA TYR A 121 -2.58 14.56 0.53
C TYR A 121 -3.67 14.68 1.58
N SER A 122 -3.41 15.32 2.70
CA SER A 122 -4.39 15.50 3.77
C SER A 122 -5.58 16.39 3.37
N GLN A 123 -5.46 17.13 2.25
CA GLN A 123 -6.54 17.93 1.68
C GLN A 123 -7.54 17.11 0.87
N GLU A 124 -7.22 15.88 0.51
CA GLU A 124 -8.17 15.01 -0.17
C GLU A 124 -9.32 14.68 0.79
N ASN A 125 -10.53 14.62 0.27
CA ASN A 125 -11.70 14.33 1.08
C ASN A 125 -12.48 13.14 0.51
N PRO A 126 -13.07 12.31 1.36
CA PRO A 126 -14.01 11.28 0.91
C PRO A 126 -15.21 11.94 0.20
N ASN A 127 -15.73 11.28 -0.81
CA ASN A 127 -16.93 11.70 -1.54
C ASN A 127 -17.65 10.48 -2.11
N GLU A 128 -18.74 10.69 -2.84
CA GLU A 128 -19.51 9.60 -3.42
C GLU A 128 -18.70 8.75 -4.40
N GLU A 129 -17.80 9.37 -5.16
CA GLU A 129 -16.96 8.67 -6.12
C GLU A 129 -15.88 7.82 -5.45
N ASN A 130 -15.20 8.36 -4.45
CA ASN A 130 -14.07 7.71 -3.79
C ASN A 130 -14.50 6.76 -2.66
N GLY A 131 -15.65 7.03 -2.05
CA GLY A 131 -16.10 6.34 -0.86
C GLY A 131 -15.35 6.77 0.40
N GLU A 132 -15.77 6.25 1.53
CA GLU A 132 -15.14 6.50 2.83
C GLU A 132 -14.08 5.44 3.11
N PRO A 133 -12.96 5.81 3.76
CA PRO A 133 -12.05 4.79 4.28
C PRO A 133 -12.71 4.02 5.44
N THR A 134 -12.33 2.77 5.62
CA THR A 134 -12.79 1.98 6.78
C THR A 134 -12.17 2.53 8.07
N PHE A 135 -10.91 2.95 7.97
CA PHE A 135 -10.13 3.47 9.10
C PHE A 135 -9.45 4.78 8.76
#